data_dddeda22c8ff2d461a1db2a7fa7c8df7
#
_entry.id   dddeda22c8ff2d461a1db2a7fa7c8df7
#
_cell.length_a   1.000
_cell.length_b   1.000
_cell.length_c   1.000
_cell.angle_alpha   90.00
_cell.angle_beta   90.00
_cell.angle_gamma   90.00
#
_symmetry.space_group_name_H-M   'P 1'
#
loop_
_entity.id
_entity.type
_entity.pdbx_description
1 polymer ?
#
loop_
_entity_poly.entity_id
_entity_poly.type
_entity_poly.pdbx_seq_one_letter_code
_entity_poly.pdbx_strand_id
1 'polypeptide(L)'
;SGYDEAFNFQILGGKPFYFVKKDGQMGYGYDKVESWLPYTHIPHYLCCSASAFNPLASENMVSFFAEKSDSKFYIELGLFE
;
A
#
# COMPACT_ATOMS: atom_id res chain seq x y z
N SER A 1 -10.04 -13.71 -6.07
CA SER A 1 -9.97 -13.47 -5.12
C SER A 1 -10.75 -12.64 -4.15
N GLY A 2 -11.78 -11.91 -4.52
CA GLY A 2 -12.66 -11.28 -3.55
C GLY A 2 -12.23 -9.88 -3.09
N TYR A 3 -11.26 -9.27 -3.75
CA TYR A 3 -10.88 -7.90 -3.44
C TYR A 3 -11.65 -6.93 -4.32
N ASP A 4 -11.94 -5.74 -3.75
CA ASP A 4 -12.50 -4.66 -4.54
C ASP A 4 -11.43 -4.07 -5.46
N GLU A 5 -10.18 -4.03 -4.97
CA GLU A 5 -9.08 -3.46 -5.71
C GLU A 5 -7.75 -4.05 -5.24
N ALA A 6 -6.80 -4.20 -6.18
CA ALA A 6 -5.42 -4.55 -5.86
C ALA A 6 -4.53 -3.69 -6.75
N PHE A 7 -3.48 -3.10 -6.17
CA PHE A 7 -2.67 -2.14 -6.90
C PHE A 7 -1.25 -2.06 -6.38
N ASN A 8 -0.38 -1.39 -7.14
CA ASN A 8 1.02 -1.18 -6.82
C ASN A 8 1.77 -2.48 -6.55
N PHE A 9 1.69 -3.41 -7.52
CA PHE A 9 2.45 -4.65 -7.45
C PHE A 9 3.93 -4.36 -7.60
N GLN A 10 4.74 -4.92 -6.71
CA GLN A 10 6.17 -4.70 -6.72
C GLN A 10 6.89 -5.84 -6.02
N ILE A 11 8.22 -5.84 -6.13
CA ILE A 11 9.04 -6.82 -5.43
C ILE A 11 9.73 -6.11 -4.27
N LEU A 12 9.56 -6.64 -3.07
CA LEU A 12 10.14 -6.10 -1.85
C LEU A 12 10.98 -7.19 -1.20
N GLY A 13 12.29 -6.99 -1.14
CA GLY A 13 13.18 -8.00 -0.58
C GLY A 13 13.11 -9.33 -1.31
N GLY A 14 12.89 -9.31 -2.64
CA GLY A 14 12.81 -10.52 -3.45
C GLY A 14 11.46 -11.20 -3.43
N LYS A 15 10.45 -10.63 -2.78
CA LYS A 15 9.13 -11.26 -2.66
C LYS A 15 8.04 -10.30 -3.11
N PRO A 16 6.91 -10.81 -3.62
CA PRO A 16 5.82 -9.95 -4.10
C PRO A 16 5.17 -9.16 -2.98
N PHE A 17 4.90 -7.89 -3.26
CA PHE A 17 4.17 -6.99 -2.37
C PHE A 17 3.11 -6.26 -3.20
N TYR A 18 1.92 -6.07 -2.63
CA TYR A 18 0.84 -5.34 -3.29
C TYR A 18 -0.15 -4.82 -2.25
N PHE A 19 -0.83 -3.73 -2.60
CA PHE A 19 -1.91 -3.22 -1.77
C PHE A 19 -3.24 -3.81 -2.22
N VAL A 20 -4.17 -3.98 -1.28
CA VAL A 20 -5.51 -4.47 -1.54
C VAL A 20 -6.53 -3.62 -0.80
N LYS A 21 -7.75 -3.61 -1.32
CA LYS A 21 -8.88 -2.98 -0.66
C LYS A 21 -10.06 -3.96 -0.69
N LYS A 22 -10.70 -4.13 0.45
CA LYS A 22 -11.86 -4.99 0.57
C LYS A 22 -12.80 -4.43 1.62
N ASP A 23 -14.09 -4.25 1.24
CA ASP A 23 -15.13 -3.77 2.15
C ASP A 23 -14.74 -2.44 2.82
N GLY A 24 -14.09 -1.56 2.05
CA GLY A 24 -13.73 -0.24 2.55
C GLY A 24 -12.49 -0.19 3.42
N GLN A 25 -11.79 -1.30 3.59
CA GLN A 25 -10.59 -1.36 4.39
C GLN A 25 -9.37 -1.67 3.53
N MET A 26 -8.27 -0.96 3.80
CA MET A 26 -7.01 -1.15 3.09
C MET A 26 -6.17 -2.23 3.76
N GLY A 27 -5.39 -2.92 2.95
CA GLY A 27 -4.45 -3.91 3.45
C GLY A 27 -3.32 -4.09 2.46
N TYR A 28 -2.44 -5.05 2.74
CA TYR A 28 -1.37 -5.39 1.82
C TYR A 28 -1.10 -6.89 1.89
N GLY A 29 -0.57 -7.42 0.78
CA GLY A 29 -0.07 -8.78 0.71
C GLY A 29 1.44 -8.76 0.55
N TYR A 30 2.12 -9.61 1.29
CA TYR A 30 3.56 -9.76 1.19
C TYR A 30 3.90 -11.24 1.39
N ASP A 31 4.58 -11.80 0.41
CA ASP A 31 5.01 -13.21 0.44
C ASP A 31 3.83 -14.14 0.78
N LYS A 32 2.69 -13.89 0.12
CA LYS A 32 1.44 -14.66 0.25
C LYS A 32 0.75 -14.51 1.61
N VAL A 33 1.18 -13.57 2.44
CA VAL A 33 0.51 -13.26 3.71
C VAL A 33 -0.14 -11.90 3.60
N GLU A 34 -1.41 -11.83 3.99
CA GLU A 34 -2.17 -10.58 3.95
C GLU A 34 -2.24 -9.96 5.35
N SER A 35 -2.11 -8.65 5.40
CA SER A 35 -2.22 -7.89 6.63
C SER A 35 -3.16 -6.72 6.39
N TRP A 36 -4.00 -6.40 7.37
CA TRP A 36 -4.96 -5.32 7.25
C TRP A 36 -4.52 -4.10 8.02
N LEU A 37 -4.79 -2.93 7.44
CA LEU A 37 -4.37 -1.65 8.00
C LEU A 37 -5.59 -0.89 8.51
N PRO A 38 -5.44 -0.02 9.51
CA PRO A 38 -6.56 0.75 10.05
C PRO A 38 -6.91 1.98 9.19
N TYR A 39 -6.76 1.87 7.86
CA TYR A 39 -6.98 2.98 6.95
C TYR A 39 -8.03 2.61 5.91
N THR A 40 -8.69 3.62 5.35
CA THR A 40 -9.74 3.43 4.36
C THR A 40 -9.30 3.79 2.95
N HIS A 41 -8.17 4.49 2.79
CA HIS A 41 -7.72 4.91 1.47
C HIS A 41 -6.21 5.10 1.44
N ILE A 42 -5.59 4.66 0.34
CA ILE A 42 -4.19 4.90 0.03
C ILE A 42 -4.17 5.51 -1.37
N PRO A 43 -3.74 6.77 -1.53
CA PRO A 43 -3.70 7.39 -2.86
C PRO A 43 -2.81 6.61 -3.83
N HIS A 44 -3.31 6.40 -5.04
CA HIS A 44 -2.57 5.75 -6.12
C HIS A 44 -3.11 6.28 -7.45
N TYR A 45 -2.39 7.23 -8.01
CA TYR A 45 -2.83 7.94 -9.22
C TYR A 45 -1.99 7.53 -10.41
N LEU A 46 -2.59 7.59 -11.60
CA LEU A 46 -1.94 7.13 -12.82
C LEU A 46 -1.09 8.20 -13.48
N CYS A 47 -1.28 9.48 -13.11
CA CYS A 47 -0.56 10.56 -13.78
C CYS A 47 -0.51 11.82 -12.94
N CYS A 48 0.30 12.74 -13.43
CA CYS A 48 0.27 14.16 -13.09
C CYS A 48 0.85 14.44 -11.70
N SER A 49 0.69 15.66 -11.21
CA SER A 49 1.27 16.04 -9.93
C SER A 49 0.71 15.24 -8.76
N ALA A 50 -0.53 14.75 -8.88
CA ALA A 50 -1.14 13.93 -7.84
C ALA A 50 -0.38 12.61 -7.63
N SER A 51 0.32 12.13 -8.64
CA SER A 51 1.08 10.87 -8.51
C SER A 51 2.23 10.99 -7.51
N ALA A 52 2.60 12.19 -7.10
CA ALA A 52 3.61 12.36 -6.06
C ALA A 52 3.18 11.75 -4.72
N PHE A 53 1.88 11.51 -4.52
CA PHE A 53 1.37 10.88 -3.32
C PHE A 53 1.22 9.37 -3.44
N ASN A 54 1.59 8.80 -4.60
CA ASN A 54 1.53 7.35 -4.78
C ASN A 54 2.57 6.66 -3.91
N PRO A 55 2.33 5.38 -3.57
CA PRO A 55 3.34 4.61 -2.84
C PRO A 55 4.67 4.56 -3.58
N LEU A 56 5.75 4.64 -2.82
CA LEU A 56 7.11 4.55 -3.33
C LEU A 56 7.78 3.33 -2.71
N ALA A 57 8.54 2.61 -3.51
CA ALA A 57 9.23 1.42 -3.05
C ALA A 57 10.72 1.52 -3.29
N SER A 58 11.48 1.02 -2.34
CA SER A 58 12.89 0.75 -2.51
C SER A 58 13.09 -0.76 -2.40
N GLU A 59 14.34 -1.20 -2.31
CA GLU A 59 14.65 -2.62 -2.30
C GLU A 59 14.04 -3.36 -1.10
N ASN A 60 13.92 -2.67 0.03
CA ASN A 60 13.45 -3.30 1.27
C ASN A 60 12.47 -2.44 2.05
N MET A 61 11.85 -1.44 1.43
CA MET A 61 10.90 -0.58 2.11
C MET A 61 9.86 -0.02 1.14
N VAL A 62 8.63 0.13 1.64
CA VAL A 62 7.55 0.80 0.93
C VAL A 62 7.10 1.96 1.80
N SER A 63 7.03 3.16 1.22
CA SER A 63 6.50 4.33 1.91
C SER A 63 5.26 4.81 1.18
N PHE A 64 4.25 5.23 1.94
CA PHE A 64 2.99 5.63 1.34
C PHE A 64 2.20 6.53 2.28
N PHE A 65 1.24 7.26 1.71
CA PHE A 65 0.27 8.02 2.48
C PHE A 65 -0.99 7.18 2.64
N ALA A 66 -1.60 7.26 3.81
CA ALA A 66 -2.84 6.56 4.09
C ALA A 66 -3.82 7.50 4.75
N GLU A 67 -5.11 7.28 4.55
CA GLU A 67 -6.16 8.15 5.07
C GLU A 67 -7.16 7.37 5.89
N LYS A 68 -7.59 7.97 6.99
CA LYS A 68 -8.66 7.45 7.82
C LYS A 68 -9.49 8.64 8.31
N SER A 69 -10.79 8.65 8.01
CA SER A 69 -11.66 9.80 8.28
C SER A 69 -11.07 11.05 7.63
N ASP A 70 -10.84 12.13 8.36
CA ASP A 70 -10.29 13.36 7.81
C ASP A 70 -8.79 13.49 8.05
N SER A 71 -8.13 12.43 8.51
CA SER A 71 -6.71 12.45 8.85
C SER A 71 -5.88 11.74 7.80
N LYS A 72 -4.67 12.26 7.56
CA LYS A 72 -3.69 11.66 6.65
C LYS A 72 -2.47 11.26 7.43
N PHE A 73 -1.89 10.11 7.07
CA PHE A 73 -0.73 9.55 7.73
C PHE A 73 0.32 9.20 6.70
N TYR A 74 1.58 9.35 7.06
CA TYR A 74 2.70 8.88 6.26
C TYR A 74 3.23 7.60 6.91
N ILE A 75 3.30 6.52 6.13
CA ILE A 75 3.61 5.19 6.63
C ILE A 75 4.84 4.66 5.92
N GLU A 76 5.72 4.01 6.66
CA GLU A 76 6.84 3.27 6.10
C GLU A 76 6.76 1.83 6.57
N LEU A 77 6.72 0.89 5.63
CA LEU A 77 6.78 -0.54 5.90
C LEU A 77 8.13 -1.04 5.42
N GLY A 78 8.92 -1.59 6.31
CA GLY A 78 10.26 -2.03 5.98
C GLY A 78 10.52 -3.47 6.39
N LEU A 79 11.58 -4.03 5.81
CA LEU A 79 12.09 -5.33 6.21
C LEU A 79 13.22 -5.09 7.21
N PHE A 80 13.06 -5.64 8.39
CA PHE A 80 14.03 -5.51 9.47
C PHE A 80 14.54 -6.90 9.84
N GLU A 81 15.83 -7.02 9.98
CA GLU A 81 16.45 -8.29 10.34
C GLU A 81 17.15 -8.20 11.69
#